data_707b08129a8403d514c85afcb4874001
#
_entry.id   707b08129a8403d514c85afcb4874001
#
_cell.length_a   1.000
_cell.length_b   1.000
_cell.length_c   1.000
_cell.angle_alpha   90.00
_cell.angle_beta   90.00
_cell.angle_gamma   90.00
#
_symmetry.space_group_name_H-M   'P 1'
#
loop_
_entity.id
_entity.type
_entity.pdbx_description
1 polymer ?
#
loop_
_entity_poly.entity_id
_entity_poly.type
_entity_poly.pdbx_seq_one_letter_code
_entity_poly.pdbx_strand_id
1 'polypeptide(L)'
;MTIPAGRWETGIFQPLKYGQTEELEWSAHPIPFFIIPNLQVKKYWGRSDFGMVATRHSLIYPTPLLRKLRLKGFGNSTLAEMDVGGIISGDPDISEIPIAFSMRNEVLVTRHLGNWMQLTGKFGMALAIASGDWDKRGTVDLPLVYPRLAVLYNGYGLNVGADLMRSLTKRLQYLLDVDVQLLPGSESDFFLEHKSLFLWSKNDRIRISLGYKVVYGHYPFGFQWHLFPLFDVQWGR
;
A
#
# COMPACT_ATOMS: atom_id res chain seq x y z
N MET A 1 -3.92 -8.16 -14.64
CA MET A 1 -4.67 -7.48 -15.71
C MET A 1 -5.32 -6.25 -15.13
N THR A 2 -5.70 -5.30 -15.95
CA THR A 2 -6.56 -4.15 -15.63
C THR A 2 -8.02 -4.60 -15.55
N ILE A 3 -8.88 -3.87 -14.87
CA ILE A 3 -10.34 -4.11 -14.97
C ILE A 3 -10.85 -3.65 -16.33
N PRO A 4 -11.92 -4.27 -16.88
CA PRO A 4 -12.46 -3.92 -18.18
C PRO A 4 -12.85 -2.44 -18.33
N ALA A 5 -12.82 -1.92 -19.54
CA ALA A 5 -13.20 -0.53 -19.85
C ALA A 5 -14.63 -0.21 -19.36
N GLY A 6 -14.80 0.94 -18.74
CA GLY A 6 -16.07 1.41 -18.19
C GLY A 6 -16.53 0.72 -16.91
N ARG A 7 -15.81 -0.30 -16.46
CA ARG A 7 -16.11 -1.00 -15.19
C ARG A 7 -15.44 -0.30 -14.02
N TRP A 8 -16.11 -0.33 -12.86
CA TRP A 8 -15.53 0.11 -11.60
C TRP A 8 -15.70 -0.96 -10.51
N GLU A 9 -14.78 -0.98 -9.57
CA GLU A 9 -14.80 -1.85 -8.40
C GLU A 9 -14.32 -1.08 -7.17
N THR A 10 -14.91 -1.31 -6.02
CA THR A 10 -14.45 -0.77 -4.74
C THR A 10 -14.75 -1.75 -3.61
N GLY A 11 -14.14 -1.54 -2.45
CA GLY A 11 -14.43 -2.27 -1.22
C GLY A 11 -14.47 -1.32 -0.03
N ILE A 12 -14.76 -1.85 1.15
CA ILE A 12 -14.70 -1.05 2.39
C ILE A 12 -13.27 -0.59 2.62
N PHE A 13 -12.29 -1.48 2.45
CA PHE A 13 -10.86 -1.21 2.65
C PHE A 13 -10.05 -1.27 1.34
N GLN A 14 -10.69 -1.64 0.23
CA GLN A 14 -10.04 -1.66 -1.08
C GLN A 14 -10.23 -0.32 -1.81
N PRO A 15 -9.26 0.10 -2.64
CA PRO A 15 -9.40 1.31 -3.42
C PRO A 15 -10.58 1.23 -4.40
N LEU A 16 -11.16 2.37 -4.69
CA LEU A 16 -12.00 2.52 -5.88
C LEU A 16 -11.10 2.38 -7.10
N LYS A 17 -11.43 1.46 -7.98
CA LYS A 17 -10.76 1.23 -9.27
C LYS A 17 -11.71 1.56 -10.40
N TYR A 18 -11.18 2.11 -11.47
CA TYR A 18 -11.92 2.42 -12.69
C TYR A 18 -11.10 2.06 -13.92
N GLY A 19 -11.65 1.20 -14.77
CA GLY A 19 -11.08 0.87 -16.09
C GLY A 19 -11.42 1.96 -17.08
N GLN A 20 -10.46 2.78 -17.45
CA GLN A 20 -10.65 3.80 -18.47
C GLN A 20 -10.64 3.18 -19.86
N THR A 21 -9.72 2.25 -20.09
CA THR A 21 -9.62 1.43 -21.29
C THR A 21 -9.30 -0.02 -20.88
N GLU A 22 -9.26 -0.95 -21.83
CA GLU A 22 -8.82 -2.33 -21.57
C GLU A 22 -7.36 -2.40 -21.06
N GLU A 23 -6.58 -1.36 -21.30
CA GLU A 23 -5.17 -1.29 -20.92
C GLU A 23 -4.88 -0.36 -19.74
N LEU A 24 -5.81 0.54 -19.39
CA LEU A 24 -5.58 1.60 -18.41
C LEU A 24 -6.61 1.59 -17.29
N GLU A 25 -6.11 1.44 -16.06
CA GLU A 25 -6.87 1.41 -14.82
C GLU A 25 -6.40 2.53 -13.89
N TRP A 26 -7.35 3.28 -13.34
CA TRP A 26 -7.12 4.24 -12.27
C TRP A 26 -7.60 3.67 -10.95
N SER A 27 -6.91 4.03 -9.86
CA SER A 27 -7.42 3.71 -8.53
C SER A 27 -7.03 4.76 -7.50
N ALA A 28 -7.90 4.93 -6.49
CA ALA A 28 -7.68 5.78 -5.34
C ALA A 28 -8.44 5.20 -4.14
N HIS A 29 -7.90 5.37 -2.93
CA HIS A 29 -8.60 4.99 -1.71
C HIS A 29 -9.55 6.12 -1.30
N PRO A 30 -10.88 5.96 -1.41
CA PRO A 30 -11.82 7.07 -1.21
C PRO A 30 -11.87 7.54 0.25
N ILE A 31 -11.84 6.62 1.22
CA ILE A 31 -11.94 6.97 2.66
C ILE A 31 -10.73 7.79 3.12
N PRO A 32 -9.48 7.33 2.96
CA PRO A 32 -8.32 8.12 3.37
C PRO A 32 -7.96 9.27 2.40
N PHE A 33 -8.60 9.37 1.24
CA PHE A 33 -8.23 10.35 0.21
C PHE A 33 -8.20 11.80 0.73
N PHE A 34 -9.14 12.18 1.59
CA PHE A 34 -9.22 13.53 2.14
C PHE A 34 -8.13 13.84 3.18
N ILE A 35 -7.45 12.83 3.68
CA ILE A 35 -6.41 12.95 4.71
C ILE A 35 -5.04 12.58 4.12
N ILE A 36 -5.00 11.56 3.28
CA ILE A 36 -3.84 11.11 2.52
C ILE A 36 -4.26 11.03 1.05
N PRO A 37 -4.25 12.14 0.31
CA PRO A 37 -4.48 12.09 -1.12
C PRO A 37 -3.59 11.05 -1.78
N ASN A 38 -4.21 10.16 -2.55
CA ASN A 38 -3.53 9.05 -3.18
C ASN A 38 -4.13 8.78 -4.55
N LEU A 39 -3.29 8.47 -5.50
CA LEU A 39 -3.70 8.14 -6.86
C LEU A 39 -2.78 7.05 -7.39
N GLN A 40 -3.35 6.08 -8.08
CA GLN A 40 -2.59 5.04 -8.74
C GLN A 40 -3.10 4.84 -10.16
N VAL A 41 -2.17 4.62 -11.06
CA VAL A 41 -2.42 4.27 -12.45
C VAL A 41 -1.75 2.95 -12.74
N LYS A 42 -2.47 2.03 -13.36
CA LYS A 42 -1.93 0.78 -13.87
C LYS A 42 -2.14 0.70 -15.36
N LYS A 43 -1.06 0.45 -16.11
CA LYS A 43 -1.10 0.31 -17.56
C LYS A 43 -0.62 -1.07 -17.97
N TYR A 44 -1.42 -1.75 -18.78
CA TYR A 44 -1.05 -2.99 -19.46
C TYR A 44 -0.35 -2.65 -20.77
N TRP A 45 0.78 -3.29 -21.04
CA TRP A 45 1.63 -3.02 -22.21
C TRP A 45 1.56 -4.12 -23.27
N GLY A 46 0.96 -5.26 -22.93
CA GLY A 46 0.87 -6.39 -23.83
C GLY A 46 1.51 -7.66 -23.27
N ARG A 47 1.70 -8.62 -24.14
CA ARG A 47 2.28 -9.94 -23.82
C ARG A 47 3.69 -10.04 -24.40
N SER A 48 4.63 -10.47 -23.57
CA SER A 48 6.01 -10.85 -23.93
C SER A 48 6.20 -12.35 -23.76
N ASP A 49 7.40 -12.86 -24.09
CA ASP A 49 7.77 -14.26 -23.88
C ASP A 49 7.77 -14.64 -22.38
N PHE A 50 8.01 -13.67 -21.50
CA PHE A 50 8.00 -13.86 -20.05
C PHE A 50 6.61 -13.83 -19.43
N GLY A 51 5.61 -13.30 -20.13
CA GLY A 51 4.23 -13.15 -19.65
C GLY A 51 3.61 -11.83 -20.05
N MET A 52 2.49 -11.51 -19.40
CA MET A 52 1.80 -10.23 -19.57
C MET A 52 2.52 -9.16 -18.75
N VAL A 53 2.88 -8.05 -19.40
CA VAL A 53 3.62 -6.94 -18.78
C VAL A 53 2.68 -5.78 -18.50
N ALA A 54 2.74 -5.25 -17.29
CA ALA A 54 2.05 -4.03 -16.89
C ALA A 54 2.98 -3.16 -16.04
N THR A 55 2.68 -1.87 -15.98
CA THR A 55 3.30 -0.96 -15.00
C THR A 55 2.24 -0.42 -14.06
N ARG A 56 2.66 -0.11 -12.84
CA ARG A 56 1.85 0.51 -11.80
C ARG A 56 2.60 1.71 -11.23
N HIS A 57 1.96 2.86 -11.25
CA HIS A 57 2.50 4.13 -10.76
C HIS A 57 1.56 4.66 -9.70
N SER A 58 2.05 4.96 -8.52
CA SER A 58 1.25 5.53 -7.44
C SER A 58 1.90 6.78 -6.89
N LEU A 59 1.06 7.75 -6.52
CA LEU A 59 1.43 9.00 -5.88
C LEU A 59 0.66 9.09 -4.55
N ILE A 60 1.36 9.44 -3.49
CA ILE A 60 0.79 9.65 -2.16
C ILE A 60 1.27 10.99 -1.62
N TYR A 61 0.34 11.76 -1.02
CA TYR A 61 0.61 13.02 -0.35
C TYR A 61 0.27 12.91 1.15
N PRO A 62 1.22 12.48 2.00
CA PRO A 62 0.94 12.17 3.41
C PRO A 62 0.96 13.39 4.33
N THR A 63 1.51 14.53 3.91
CA THR A 63 1.69 15.74 4.74
C THR A 63 0.42 16.17 5.52
N PRO A 64 -0.80 16.19 4.92
CA PRO A 64 -1.99 16.61 5.67
C PRO A 64 -2.29 15.72 6.87
N LEU A 65 -2.16 14.39 6.72
CA LEU A 65 -2.32 13.45 7.83
C LEU A 65 -1.25 13.69 8.90
N LEU A 66 0.02 13.73 8.49
CA LEU A 66 1.14 13.82 9.43
C LEU A 66 1.09 15.12 10.24
N ARG A 67 0.71 16.23 9.61
CA ARG A 67 0.49 17.49 10.31
C ARG A 67 -0.66 17.41 11.33
N LYS A 68 -1.77 16.71 10.99
CA LYS A 68 -2.89 16.50 11.93
C LYS A 68 -2.48 15.60 13.11
N LEU A 69 -1.78 14.51 12.85
CA LEU A 69 -1.35 13.56 13.89
C LEU A 69 -0.36 14.17 14.87
N ARG A 70 0.31 15.25 14.48
CA ARG A 70 1.23 16.02 15.34
C ARG A 70 0.49 16.97 16.29
N LEU A 71 -0.73 17.38 15.98
CA LEU A 71 -1.48 18.32 16.84
C LEU A 71 -1.66 17.75 18.24
N LYS A 72 -1.34 18.54 19.27
CA LYS A 72 -1.58 18.20 20.67
C LYS A 72 -3.03 17.73 20.87
N GLY A 73 -3.19 16.63 21.58
CA GLY A 73 -4.52 16.07 21.89
C GLY A 73 -5.17 15.27 20.75
N PHE A 74 -4.60 15.20 19.56
CA PHE A 74 -5.16 14.37 18.49
C PHE A 74 -4.79 12.89 18.73
N GLY A 75 -5.82 12.08 19.01
CA GLY A 75 -5.66 10.63 19.27
C GLY A 75 -5.22 10.29 20.70
N ASN A 76 -5.07 11.26 21.60
CA ASN A 76 -4.55 11.04 22.95
C ASN A 76 -5.33 11.81 24.02
N SER A 77 -6.59 11.44 24.23
CA SER A 77 -7.45 12.09 25.24
C SER A 77 -7.01 11.83 26.68
N THR A 78 -6.25 10.75 26.93
CA THR A 78 -5.81 10.34 28.29
C THR A 78 -4.44 10.88 28.68
N LEU A 79 -3.61 11.29 27.72
CA LEU A 79 -2.25 11.78 27.98
C LEU A 79 -2.09 13.29 27.76
N ALA A 80 -3.19 13.99 27.49
CA ALA A 80 -3.20 15.47 27.33
C ALA A 80 -2.68 16.18 28.58
N GLU A 81 -2.78 15.56 29.77
CA GLU A 81 -2.28 16.09 31.04
C GLU A 81 -0.74 15.91 31.18
N MET A 82 -0.11 15.07 30.35
CA MET A 82 1.33 14.78 30.44
C MET A 82 2.19 15.60 29.45
N ASP A 83 1.64 16.61 28.79
CA ASP A 83 2.34 17.40 27.74
C ASP A 83 2.99 16.56 26.62
N VAL A 84 2.49 15.33 26.46
CA VAL A 84 2.95 14.42 25.41
C VAL A 84 2.23 14.81 24.12
N GLY A 85 2.97 14.95 23.03
CA GLY A 85 2.43 15.30 21.71
C GLY A 85 1.42 14.29 21.18
N GLY A 86 0.93 14.50 19.96
CA GLY A 86 0.01 13.59 19.28
C GLY A 86 0.59 12.19 19.03
N ILE A 87 -0.08 11.40 18.18
CA ILE A 87 0.33 10.03 17.79
C ILE A 87 1.75 10.00 17.19
N ILE A 88 2.17 11.04 16.53
CA ILE A 88 3.58 11.27 16.15
C ILE A 88 4.27 11.83 17.40
N SER A 89 5.40 11.26 17.76
CA SER A 89 6.13 11.63 18.97
C SER A 89 6.24 13.15 19.12
N GLY A 90 5.83 13.67 20.26
CA GLY A 90 5.81 15.08 20.55
C GLY A 90 7.18 15.66 20.83
N ASP A 91 8.20 15.28 20.05
CA ASP A 91 9.51 15.88 20.15
C ASP A 91 9.37 17.36 19.75
N PRO A 92 9.62 18.30 20.68
CA PRO A 92 9.51 19.73 20.43
C PRO A 92 10.46 20.22 19.35
N ASP A 93 11.54 19.48 19.08
CA ASP A 93 12.55 19.83 18.10
C ASP A 93 12.10 19.58 16.64
N ILE A 94 11.01 18.83 16.43
CA ILE A 94 10.39 18.70 15.10
C ILE A 94 9.50 19.92 14.86
N SER A 95 10.10 21.01 14.36
CA SER A 95 9.42 22.30 14.22
C SER A 95 8.26 22.26 13.21
N GLU A 96 8.43 21.65 12.04
CA GLU A 96 7.38 21.54 11.03
C GLU A 96 7.53 20.24 10.21
N ILE A 97 6.38 19.67 9.81
CA ILE A 97 6.36 18.60 8.82
C ILE A 97 6.34 19.23 7.43
N PRO A 98 7.40 19.04 6.62
CA PRO A 98 7.50 19.64 5.30
C PRO A 98 6.43 19.09 4.35
N ILE A 99 6.23 19.78 3.23
CA ILE A 99 5.43 19.26 2.13
C ILE A 99 6.23 18.11 1.51
N ALA A 100 5.62 16.93 1.43
CA ALA A 100 6.27 15.75 0.87
C ALA A 100 5.32 14.90 0.03
N PHE A 101 5.87 14.31 -1.00
CA PHE A 101 5.22 13.35 -1.89
C PHE A 101 6.03 12.06 -1.94
N SER A 102 5.35 10.94 -2.00
CA SER A 102 5.96 9.65 -2.30
C SER A 102 5.39 9.10 -3.59
N MET A 103 6.27 8.72 -4.50
CA MET A 103 5.96 8.05 -5.76
C MET A 103 6.48 6.63 -5.72
N ARG A 104 5.64 5.65 -6.10
CA ARG A 104 6.07 4.26 -6.28
C ARG A 104 5.80 3.83 -7.71
N ASN A 105 6.81 3.31 -8.37
CA ASN A 105 6.77 2.85 -9.75
C ASN A 105 7.15 1.37 -9.78
N GLU A 106 6.31 0.54 -10.40
CA GLU A 106 6.50 -0.91 -10.43
C GLU A 106 6.26 -1.47 -11.82
N VAL A 107 7.05 -2.46 -12.18
CA VAL A 107 6.83 -3.37 -13.31
C VAL A 107 6.23 -4.65 -12.77
N LEU A 108 5.18 -5.11 -13.42
CA LEU A 108 4.43 -6.31 -13.08
C LEU A 108 4.53 -7.28 -14.26
N VAL A 109 4.99 -8.49 -13.99
CA VAL A 109 5.03 -9.55 -15.00
C VAL A 109 4.15 -10.69 -14.53
N THR A 110 3.08 -10.95 -15.26
CA THR A 110 2.06 -11.94 -14.90
C THR A 110 2.10 -13.13 -15.86
N ARG A 111 2.23 -14.33 -15.32
CA ARG A 111 2.22 -15.58 -16.07
C ARG A 111 1.09 -16.49 -15.59
N HIS A 112 0.31 -17.01 -16.54
CA HIS A 112 -0.65 -18.06 -16.25
C HIS A 112 0.06 -19.42 -16.21
N LEU A 113 -0.17 -20.14 -15.12
CA LEU A 113 0.33 -21.49 -14.90
C LEU A 113 -0.88 -22.46 -15.02
N GLY A 114 -1.22 -22.80 -16.25
CA GLY A 114 -2.46 -23.49 -16.58
C GLY A 114 -3.70 -22.60 -16.44
N ASN A 115 -4.88 -23.22 -16.35
CA ASN A 115 -6.17 -22.49 -16.36
C ASN A 115 -6.62 -22.02 -14.95
N TRP A 116 -5.91 -22.39 -13.91
CA TRP A 116 -6.36 -22.23 -12.53
C TRP A 116 -5.39 -21.48 -11.61
N MET A 117 -4.22 -21.14 -12.12
CA MET A 117 -3.19 -20.46 -11.33
C MET A 117 -2.54 -19.32 -12.12
N GLN A 118 -2.27 -18.22 -11.44
CA GLN A 118 -1.61 -17.04 -11.98
C GLN A 118 -0.51 -16.60 -11.01
N LEU A 119 0.69 -16.41 -11.53
CA LEU A 119 1.83 -15.87 -10.81
C LEU A 119 2.16 -14.47 -11.35
N THR A 120 2.31 -13.49 -10.47
CA THR A 120 2.75 -12.13 -10.81
C THR A 120 4.01 -11.80 -10.05
N GLY A 121 5.11 -11.58 -10.74
CA GLY A 121 6.30 -10.96 -10.19
C GLY A 121 6.16 -9.44 -10.19
N LYS A 122 6.68 -8.80 -9.16
CA LYS A 122 6.64 -7.35 -8.93
C LYS A 122 8.05 -6.84 -8.67
N PHE A 123 8.45 -5.81 -9.38
CA PHE A 123 9.70 -5.10 -9.14
C PHE A 123 9.47 -3.60 -9.28
N GLY A 124 9.95 -2.81 -8.33
CA GLY A 124 9.72 -1.39 -8.36
C GLY A 124 10.66 -0.58 -7.49
N MET A 125 10.50 0.74 -7.62
CA MET A 125 11.21 1.74 -6.85
C MET A 125 10.21 2.76 -6.32
N ALA A 126 10.37 3.11 -5.05
CA ALA A 126 9.73 4.25 -4.43
C ALA A 126 10.71 5.42 -4.34
N LEU A 127 10.21 6.63 -4.59
CA LEU A 127 10.95 7.89 -4.48
C LEU A 127 10.17 8.82 -3.58
N ALA A 128 10.86 9.60 -2.76
CA ALA A 128 10.28 10.67 -1.97
C ALA A 128 10.88 12.02 -2.34
N ILE A 129 10.02 13.04 -2.36
CA ILE A 129 10.40 14.43 -2.59
C ILE A 129 9.80 15.24 -1.44
N ALA A 130 10.64 15.94 -0.69
CA ALA A 130 10.23 16.81 0.40
C ALA A 130 10.78 18.23 0.22
N SER A 131 10.04 19.24 0.71
CA SER A 131 10.46 20.66 0.65
C SER A 131 11.51 21.03 1.71
N GLY A 132 11.95 20.08 2.52
CA GLY A 132 12.95 20.27 3.58
C GLY A 132 13.39 18.92 4.14
N ASP A 133 14.23 18.93 5.15
CA ASP A 133 14.71 17.73 5.82
C ASP A 133 13.54 17.00 6.48
N TRP A 134 13.56 15.69 6.36
CA TRP A 134 12.54 14.81 6.94
C TRP A 134 13.13 14.04 8.11
N ASP A 135 12.64 14.34 9.30
CA ASP A 135 13.03 13.57 10.48
C ASP A 135 12.24 12.25 10.55
N LYS A 136 12.95 11.15 10.77
CA LYS A 136 12.38 9.79 10.93
C LYS A 136 11.29 9.76 12.01
N ARG A 137 11.45 10.56 13.08
CA ARG A 137 10.48 10.72 14.17
C ARG A 137 9.19 11.42 13.74
N GLY A 138 9.20 12.14 12.61
CA GLY A 138 8.02 12.78 12.00
C GLY A 138 7.12 11.84 11.24
N THR A 139 7.37 10.54 11.23
CA THR A 139 6.53 9.52 10.58
C THR A 139 5.62 8.82 11.59
N VAL A 140 4.61 8.12 11.08
CA VAL A 140 3.62 7.41 11.91
C VAL A 140 4.10 5.99 12.15
N ASP A 141 4.33 5.63 13.41
CA ASP A 141 4.68 4.26 13.80
C ASP A 141 3.43 3.36 13.85
N LEU A 142 2.76 3.24 12.71
CA LEU A 142 1.68 2.29 12.52
C LEU A 142 2.12 1.20 11.55
N PRO A 143 2.00 -0.08 11.90
CA PRO A 143 2.59 -1.20 11.17
C PRO A 143 2.27 -1.27 9.67
N LEU A 144 1.06 -0.83 9.26
CA LEU A 144 0.65 -0.82 7.86
C LEU A 144 0.99 0.49 7.13
N VAL A 145 1.32 1.54 7.87
CA VAL A 145 1.56 2.89 7.34
C VAL A 145 3.05 3.20 7.28
N TYR A 146 3.78 2.90 8.36
CA TYR A 146 5.20 3.22 8.48
C TYR A 146 6.06 2.71 7.31
N PRO A 147 5.94 1.45 6.85
CA PRO A 147 6.73 0.96 5.70
C PRO A 147 6.54 1.79 4.43
N ARG A 148 5.35 2.37 4.24
CA ARG A 148 5.04 3.21 3.07
C ARG A 148 5.54 4.64 3.20
N LEU A 149 5.67 5.14 4.43
CA LEU A 149 6.19 6.47 4.74
C LEU A 149 7.69 6.49 4.94
N ALA A 150 8.30 5.34 5.23
CA ALA A 150 9.72 5.21 5.52
C ALA A 150 10.62 5.71 4.36
N VAL A 151 10.14 5.66 3.13
CA VAL A 151 10.84 6.26 1.98
C VAL A 151 11.04 7.77 2.12
N LEU A 152 10.23 8.48 2.92
CA LEU A 152 10.32 9.93 3.09
C LEU A 152 11.63 10.37 3.78
N TYR A 153 12.12 9.60 4.74
CA TYR A 153 13.39 9.90 5.40
C TYR A 153 14.60 9.30 4.69
N ASN A 154 14.39 8.27 3.86
CA ASN A 154 15.46 7.61 3.10
C ASN A 154 15.66 8.22 1.69
N GLY A 155 14.64 8.94 1.17
CA GLY A 155 14.60 9.51 -0.17
C GLY A 155 14.20 8.52 -1.27
N TYR A 156 14.62 7.25 -1.17
CA TYR A 156 14.26 6.20 -2.13
C TYR A 156 14.17 4.82 -1.47
N GLY A 157 13.52 3.90 -2.15
CA GLY A 157 13.41 2.51 -1.72
C GLY A 157 13.18 1.58 -2.90
N LEU A 158 13.56 0.32 -2.76
CA LEU A 158 13.34 -0.74 -3.73
C LEU A 158 12.22 -1.66 -3.24
N ASN A 159 11.41 -2.15 -4.18
CA ASN A 159 10.31 -3.06 -3.88
C ASN A 159 10.42 -4.29 -4.77
N VAL A 160 10.37 -5.46 -4.18
CA VAL A 160 10.33 -6.75 -4.88
C VAL A 160 9.21 -7.59 -4.27
N GLY A 161 8.44 -8.26 -5.10
CA GLY A 161 7.36 -9.09 -4.57
C GLY A 161 6.82 -10.09 -5.59
N ALA A 162 5.92 -10.92 -5.11
CA ALA A 162 5.21 -11.88 -5.94
C ALA A 162 3.80 -12.14 -5.41
N ASP A 163 2.84 -12.27 -6.35
CA ASP A 163 1.47 -12.68 -6.07
C ASP A 163 1.21 -14.04 -6.72
N LEU A 164 0.64 -14.95 -5.97
CA LEU A 164 0.09 -16.20 -6.48
C LEU A 164 -1.43 -16.18 -6.29
N MET A 165 -2.16 -16.21 -7.38
CA MET A 165 -3.61 -16.37 -7.35
C MET A 165 -4.01 -17.74 -7.89
N ARG A 166 -4.79 -18.48 -7.13
CA ARG A 166 -5.28 -19.80 -7.49
C ARG A 166 -6.80 -19.85 -7.42
N SER A 167 -7.45 -20.31 -8.49
CA SER A 167 -8.87 -20.64 -8.49
C SER A 167 -9.07 -22.02 -7.87
N LEU A 168 -9.74 -22.09 -6.71
CA LEU A 168 -10.08 -23.33 -6.01
C LEU A 168 -11.40 -23.91 -6.55
N THR A 169 -12.35 -23.02 -6.84
CA THR A 169 -13.62 -23.33 -7.49
C THR A 169 -14.01 -22.18 -8.43
N LYS A 170 -15.13 -22.29 -9.15
CA LYS A 170 -15.66 -21.20 -9.98
C LYS A 170 -15.94 -19.90 -9.21
N ARG A 171 -16.13 -19.98 -7.88
CA ARG A 171 -16.50 -18.86 -7.02
C ARG A 171 -15.48 -18.56 -5.91
N LEU A 172 -14.54 -19.45 -5.67
CA LEU A 172 -13.56 -19.32 -4.61
C LEU A 172 -12.16 -19.28 -5.19
N GLN A 173 -11.42 -18.23 -4.86
CA GLN A 173 -10.03 -18.05 -5.21
C GLN A 173 -9.19 -17.90 -3.93
N TYR A 174 -7.95 -18.25 -4.01
CA TYR A 174 -6.94 -18.03 -2.97
C TYR A 174 -5.85 -17.12 -3.52
N LEU A 175 -5.51 -16.07 -2.76
CA LEU A 175 -4.44 -15.12 -3.05
C LEU A 175 -3.37 -15.24 -1.97
N LEU A 176 -2.15 -15.47 -2.42
CA LEU A 176 -0.94 -15.33 -1.63
C LEU A 176 -0.11 -14.19 -2.21
N ASP A 177 0.31 -13.26 -1.37
CA ASP A 177 1.05 -12.06 -1.76
C ASP A 177 2.22 -11.87 -0.79
N VAL A 178 3.41 -11.69 -1.35
CA VAL A 178 4.64 -11.40 -0.58
C VAL A 178 5.33 -10.20 -1.21
N ASP A 179 5.59 -9.19 -0.40
CA ASP A 179 6.33 -8.00 -0.80
C ASP A 179 7.49 -7.75 0.16
N VAL A 180 8.64 -7.40 -0.39
CA VAL A 180 9.81 -6.92 0.34
C VAL A 180 10.09 -5.50 -0.10
N GLN A 181 10.17 -4.60 0.85
CA GLN A 181 10.64 -3.24 0.64
C GLN A 181 12.01 -3.08 1.30
N LEU A 182 12.96 -2.58 0.55
CA LEU A 182 14.32 -2.28 0.98
C LEU A 182 14.52 -0.78 0.94
N LEU A 183 15.07 -0.23 1.99
CA LEU A 183 15.49 1.17 2.10
C LEU A 183 17.01 1.21 2.19
N PRO A 184 17.73 1.21 1.05
CA PRO A 184 19.19 1.24 1.04
C PRO A 184 19.68 2.59 1.59
N GLY A 185 20.43 2.57 2.66
CA GLY A 185 20.92 3.78 3.32
C GLY A 185 21.72 3.48 4.57
N SER A 186 21.93 4.46 5.41
CA SER A 186 22.76 4.34 6.62
C SER A 186 22.23 3.31 7.63
N GLU A 187 20.93 3.07 7.65
CA GLU A 187 20.30 2.16 8.61
C GLU A 187 19.83 0.84 7.97
N SER A 188 19.90 0.71 6.64
CA SER A 188 19.54 -0.53 5.89
C SER A 188 18.19 -1.12 6.31
N ASP A 189 17.18 -0.27 6.45
CA ASP A 189 15.84 -0.70 6.85
C ASP A 189 15.20 -1.60 5.79
N PHE A 190 14.47 -2.61 6.22
CA PHE A 190 13.66 -3.43 5.34
C PHE A 190 12.30 -3.77 5.97
N PHE A 191 11.33 -4.04 5.12
CA PHE A 191 10.00 -4.51 5.52
C PHE A 191 9.60 -5.69 4.64
N LEU A 192 9.11 -6.74 5.29
CA LEU A 192 8.48 -7.90 4.67
C LEU A 192 6.99 -7.85 4.93
N GLU A 193 6.19 -7.88 3.89
CA GLU A 193 4.75 -8.00 3.97
C GLU A 193 4.30 -9.32 3.36
N HIS A 194 3.50 -10.07 4.09
CA HIS A 194 2.86 -11.29 3.61
C HIS A 194 1.36 -11.18 3.80
N LYS A 195 0.59 -11.45 2.74
CA LYS A 195 -0.87 -11.42 2.76
C LYS A 195 -1.44 -12.71 2.18
N SER A 196 -2.41 -13.28 2.88
CA SER A 196 -3.11 -14.49 2.48
C SER A 196 -4.61 -14.27 2.56
N LEU A 197 -5.33 -14.44 1.44
CA LEU A 197 -6.75 -14.16 1.33
C LEU A 197 -7.50 -15.28 0.60
N PHE A 198 -8.65 -15.66 1.14
CA PHE A 198 -9.72 -16.32 0.40
C PHE A 198 -10.65 -15.26 -0.18
N LEU A 199 -10.97 -15.37 -1.46
CA LEU A 199 -11.81 -14.46 -2.22
C LEU A 199 -13.02 -15.24 -2.72
N TRP A 200 -14.19 -15.00 -2.12
CA TRP A 200 -15.43 -15.63 -2.53
C TRP A 200 -16.31 -14.67 -3.32
N SER A 201 -16.61 -15.00 -4.58
CA SER A 201 -17.48 -14.23 -5.47
C SER A 201 -18.90 -14.77 -5.40
N LYS A 202 -19.81 -13.99 -4.82
CA LYS A 202 -21.24 -14.32 -4.83
C LYS A 202 -21.79 -14.29 -6.27
N ASN A 203 -21.39 -13.26 -7.01
CA ASN A 203 -21.70 -13.01 -8.42
C ASN A 203 -20.61 -12.06 -9.00
N ASP A 204 -20.82 -11.57 -10.22
CA ASP A 204 -19.89 -10.68 -10.90
C ASP A 204 -19.79 -9.28 -10.27
N ARG A 205 -20.68 -8.95 -9.31
CA ARG A 205 -20.74 -7.63 -8.67
C ARG A 205 -20.26 -7.62 -7.23
N ILE A 206 -20.33 -8.76 -6.52
CA ILE A 206 -20.05 -8.84 -5.08
C ILE A 206 -19.01 -9.92 -4.83
N ARG A 207 -17.93 -9.52 -4.17
CA ARG A 207 -16.85 -10.38 -3.68
C ARG A 207 -16.61 -10.13 -2.20
N ILE A 208 -16.41 -11.18 -1.46
CA ILE A 208 -16.01 -11.13 -0.05
C ILE A 208 -14.60 -11.67 0.05
N SER A 209 -13.73 -10.98 0.76
CA SER A 209 -12.38 -11.44 1.08
C SER A 209 -12.22 -11.65 2.57
N LEU A 210 -11.52 -12.72 2.94
CA LEU A 210 -11.19 -13.06 4.31
C LEU A 210 -9.78 -13.64 4.36
N GLY A 211 -8.99 -13.24 5.35
CA GLY A 211 -7.65 -13.76 5.55
C GLY A 211 -6.85 -12.95 6.54
N TYR A 212 -5.56 -12.84 6.29
CA TYR A 212 -4.65 -12.11 7.17
C TYR A 212 -3.51 -11.44 6.41
N LYS A 213 -2.86 -10.50 7.08
CA LYS A 213 -1.60 -9.89 6.67
C LYS A 213 -0.62 -9.92 7.83
N VAL A 214 0.59 -10.37 7.55
CA VAL A 214 1.75 -10.25 8.44
C VAL A 214 2.66 -9.17 7.90
N VAL A 215 3.15 -8.31 8.76
CA VAL A 215 4.19 -7.33 8.45
C VAL A 215 5.34 -7.53 9.42
N TYR A 216 6.56 -7.58 8.92
CA TYR A 216 7.79 -7.68 9.69
C TYR A 216 8.80 -6.67 9.16
N GLY A 217 9.53 -5.99 10.03
CA GLY A 217 10.54 -5.04 9.59
C GLY A 217 11.14 -4.22 10.71
N HIS A 218 12.00 -3.27 10.32
CA HIS A 218 12.65 -2.34 11.23
C HIS A 218 11.80 -1.08 11.40
N TYR A 219 11.15 -0.97 12.54
CA TYR A 219 10.33 0.16 12.95
C TYR A 219 11.13 1.10 13.87
N PRO A 220 10.64 2.31 14.20
CA PRO A 220 11.36 3.24 15.09
C PRO A 220 11.79 2.64 16.43
N PHE A 221 11.04 1.68 16.95
CA PHE A 221 11.35 0.98 18.20
C PHE A 221 12.01 -0.40 17.99
N GLY A 222 12.66 -0.63 16.85
CA GLY A 222 13.38 -1.85 16.53
C GLY A 222 12.59 -2.81 15.65
N PHE A 223 13.07 -4.05 15.54
CA PHE A 223 12.40 -5.07 14.73
C PHE A 223 11.10 -5.51 15.37
N GLN A 224 10.01 -5.43 14.60
CA GLN A 224 8.68 -5.82 15.06
C GLN A 224 7.98 -6.65 13.99
N TRP A 225 7.07 -7.49 14.45
CA TRP A 225 6.15 -8.21 13.58
C TRP A 225 4.71 -7.95 14.03
N HIS A 226 3.79 -7.87 13.07
CA HIS A 226 2.39 -7.60 13.33
C HIS A 226 1.52 -8.50 12.48
N LEU A 227 0.47 -9.05 13.07
CA LEU A 227 -0.54 -9.87 12.40
C LEU A 227 -1.87 -9.12 12.40
N PHE A 228 -2.45 -8.95 11.22
CA PHE A 228 -3.76 -8.30 11.04
C PHE A 228 -4.74 -9.28 10.40
N PRO A 229 -5.89 -9.54 11.02
CA PRO A 229 -7.00 -10.16 10.33
C PRO A 229 -7.51 -9.22 9.23
N LEU A 230 -7.80 -9.76 8.06
CA LEU A 230 -8.32 -8.99 6.93
C LEU A 230 -9.70 -9.50 6.57
N PHE A 231 -10.63 -8.58 6.47
CA PHE A 231 -11.97 -8.81 5.96
C PHE A 231 -12.37 -7.64 5.06
N ASP A 232 -12.97 -7.92 3.91
CA ASP A 232 -13.49 -6.87 3.05
C ASP A 232 -14.69 -7.37 2.24
N VAL A 233 -15.60 -6.46 1.96
CA VAL A 233 -16.69 -6.65 1.01
C VAL A 233 -16.46 -5.70 -0.15
N GLN A 234 -16.32 -6.26 -1.33
CA GLN A 234 -16.06 -5.55 -2.58
C GLN A 234 -17.30 -5.60 -3.45
N TRP A 235 -17.56 -4.52 -4.15
CA TRP A 235 -18.64 -4.44 -5.12
C TRP A 235 -18.21 -3.63 -6.34
N GLY A 236 -18.88 -3.87 -7.48
CA GLY A 236 -18.56 -3.20 -8.72
C GLY A 236 -19.63 -3.33 -9.78
N ARG A 237 -19.45 -2.63 -10.88
CA ARG A 237 -20.34 -2.66 -12.04
C ARG A 237 -19.55 -2.60 -13.33
#